data_a3488d1836e6369d0f0f684a07fbcc57
#
_entry.id   a3488d1836e6369d0f0f684a07fbcc57
#
_cell.length_a   1.000
_cell.length_b   1.000
_cell.length_c   1.000
_cell.angle_alpha   90.00
_cell.angle_beta   90.00
_cell.angle_gamma   90.00
#
_symmetry.space_group_name_H-M   'P 1'
#
loop_
_entity.id
_entity.type
_entity.pdbx_description
1 polymer ?
#
loop_
_entity_poly.entity_id
_entity_poly.type
_entity_poly.pdbx_seq_one_letter_code
_entity_poly.pdbx_strand_id
1 'polypeptide(L)'
;MQQDMSALNPSGGTRQMIDYLSMPRSPLWPEVQHACLEQNQYKCAACGLQGEGQVQVHHIIPFQYCVTYGRPELEFNPQNLIPLCEGPGTNDHHVAIGHLGDFQHLNQDVKTDISGPWKDLTRAVIENLPDFIARRKWPAKPVSLDDQNALTALMNQWYGPMPQESIDDLIKQWWPNAKAVAQPSDTSGTSLADSSTSAPTSNTSGS
;
A
#
# COMPACT_ATOMS: atom_id res chain seq x y z
N MET A 1 -22.93 45.01 -17.86
CA MET A 1 -21.86 44.24 -18.50
C MET A 1 -21.78 42.90 -17.78
N GLN A 2 -22.46 41.91 -18.31
CA GLN A 2 -22.36 40.53 -17.83
C GLN A 2 -21.20 39.88 -18.60
N GLN A 3 -20.18 39.44 -17.90
CA GLN A 3 -19.11 38.63 -18.49
C GLN A 3 -19.57 37.19 -18.57
N ASP A 4 -19.60 36.69 -19.79
CA ASP A 4 -19.87 35.32 -20.19
C ASP A 4 -18.73 34.39 -19.71
N MET A 5 -19.02 33.52 -18.72
CA MET A 5 -18.08 32.54 -18.15
C MET A 5 -18.30 31.15 -18.77
N SER A 6 -18.62 31.09 -20.06
CA SER A 6 -18.85 29.81 -20.78
C SER A 6 -17.67 29.40 -21.66
N ALA A 7 -16.45 29.29 -21.09
CA ALA A 7 -15.33 28.70 -21.83
C ALA A 7 -14.30 28.11 -20.90
N LEU A 8 -14.58 26.95 -20.29
CA LEU A 8 -13.57 25.98 -19.84
C LEU A 8 -14.25 24.62 -19.68
N ASN A 9 -14.50 23.95 -20.81
CA ASN A 9 -14.79 22.53 -20.82
C ASN A 9 -13.58 21.82 -21.46
N PRO A 10 -12.62 21.32 -20.69
CA PRO A 10 -11.59 20.47 -21.23
C PRO A 10 -12.13 19.04 -21.30
N SER A 11 -12.33 18.60 -22.55
CA SER A 11 -12.24 17.21 -23.02
C SER A 11 -12.73 16.13 -22.04
N GLY A 12 -13.89 15.57 -22.33
CA GLY A 12 -14.39 14.33 -21.75
C GLY A 12 -13.47 13.13 -22.02
N GLY A 13 -12.34 13.08 -21.33
CA GLY A 13 -11.56 11.88 -21.17
C GLY A 13 -12.35 10.95 -20.26
N THR A 14 -12.78 9.81 -20.76
CA THR A 14 -13.22 8.66 -19.98
C THR A 14 -12.15 8.39 -18.94
N ARG A 15 -12.39 8.78 -17.69
CA ARG A 15 -11.48 8.52 -16.57
C ARG A 15 -11.45 6.99 -16.45
N GLN A 16 -10.37 6.37 -16.92
CA GLN A 16 -10.13 4.95 -16.71
C GLN A 16 -10.28 4.71 -15.21
N MET A 17 -11.20 3.84 -14.84
CA MET A 17 -11.26 3.33 -13.46
C MET A 17 -9.91 2.68 -13.20
N ILE A 18 -9.11 3.32 -12.35
CA ILE A 18 -7.84 2.76 -11.92
C ILE A 18 -8.17 1.47 -11.19
N ASP A 19 -7.65 0.35 -11.70
CA ASP A 19 -7.73 -0.91 -10.99
C ASP A 19 -6.76 -0.84 -9.80
N TYR A 20 -7.27 -0.40 -8.67
CA TYR A 20 -6.49 -0.23 -7.44
C TYR A 20 -5.84 -1.53 -6.97
N LEU A 21 -6.40 -2.70 -7.34
CA LEU A 21 -5.87 -4.00 -6.94
C LEU A 21 -4.65 -4.42 -7.75
N SER A 22 -4.48 -3.86 -8.96
CA SER A 22 -3.32 -4.14 -9.84
C SER A 22 -2.18 -3.15 -9.69
N MET A 23 -2.30 -2.13 -8.81
CA MET A 23 -1.28 -1.12 -8.62
C MET A 23 -0.02 -1.76 -7.97
N PRO A 24 1.15 -1.69 -8.62
CA PRO A 24 2.36 -2.29 -8.07
C PRO A 24 2.77 -1.56 -6.79
N ARG A 25 3.19 -2.32 -5.79
CA ARG A 25 3.83 -1.80 -4.59
C ARG A 25 5.19 -1.18 -4.93
N SER A 26 5.61 -0.22 -4.14
CA SER A 26 6.99 0.26 -4.19
C SER A 26 7.98 -0.89 -3.97
N PRO A 27 9.12 -0.93 -4.68
CA PRO A 27 10.18 -1.90 -4.43
C PRO A 27 10.79 -1.77 -3.03
N LEU A 28 10.59 -0.64 -2.35
CA LEU A 28 11.05 -0.40 -0.97
C LEU A 28 10.10 -1.01 0.08
N TRP A 29 8.89 -1.40 -0.31
CA TRP A 29 7.88 -1.90 0.61
C TRP A 29 8.31 -3.14 1.42
N PRO A 30 8.94 -4.19 0.85
CA PRO A 30 9.33 -5.36 1.61
C PRO A 30 10.23 -5.05 2.81
N GLU A 31 11.16 -4.12 2.65
CA GLU A 31 12.10 -3.71 3.70
C GLU A 31 11.39 -2.93 4.82
N VAL A 32 10.47 -2.04 4.46
CA VAL A 32 9.66 -1.30 5.43
C VAL A 32 8.69 -2.22 6.15
N GLN A 33 8.04 -3.14 5.44
CA GLN A 33 7.17 -4.15 6.03
C GLN A 33 7.91 -4.99 7.08
N HIS A 34 9.11 -5.48 6.73
CA HIS A 34 9.95 -6.25 7.63
C HIS A 34 10.35 -5.44 8.86
N ALA A 35 10.84 -4.21 8.67
CA ALA A 35 11.22 -3.31 9.77
C ALA A 35 10.02 -2.99 10.69
N CYS A 36 8.83 -2.80 10.13
CA CYS A 36 7.61 -2.59 10.90
C CYS A 36 7.26 -3.82 11.75
N LEU A 37 7.34 -5.03 11.19
CA LEU A 37 7.08 -6.27 11.93
C LEU A 37 8.12 -6.50 13.02
N GLU A 38 9.40 -6.31 12.75
CA GLU A 38 10.48 -6.42 13.75
C GLU A 38 10.28 -5.44 14.90
N GLN A 39 10.05 -4.16 14.60
CA GLN A 39 9.81 -3.12 15.61
C GLN A 39 8.63 -3.46 16.53
N ASN A 40 7.62 -4.11 15.99
CA ASN A 40 6.44 -4.56 16.73
C ASN A 40 6.55 -6.02 17.22
N GLN A 41 7.75 -6.63 17.16
CA GLN A 41 8.02 -7.99 17.63
C GLN A 41 7.12 -9.05 16.99
N TYR A 42 6.69 -8.84 15.74
CA TYR A 42 5.73 -9.71 15.01
C TYR A 42 4.44 -9.96 15.80
N LYS A 43 3.97 -8.95 16.54
CA LYS A 43 2.75 -9.04 17.35
C LYS A 43 1.58 -8.32 16.70
N CYS A 44 0.42 -8.96 16.72
CA CYS A 44 -0.84 -8.31 16.40
C CYS A 44 -1.15 -7.19 17.40
N ALA A 45 -1.39 -5.97 16.92
CA ALA A 45 -1.68 -4.82 17.74
C ALA A 45 -3.00 -4.94 18.52
N ALA A 46 -3.94 -5.78 18.06
CA ALA A 46 -5.19 -6.02 18.74
C ALA A 46 -5.04 -7.10 19.83
N CYS A 47 -4.76 -8.36 19.49
CA CYS A 47 -4.79 -9.47 20.44
C CYS A 47 -3.42 -9.91 20.97
N GLY A 48 -2.33 -9.31 20.51
CA GLY A 48 -0.99 -9.69 20.94
C GLY A 48 -0.49 -11.04 20.40
N LEU A 49 -1.24 -11.72 19.52
CA LEU A 49 -0.78 -12.94 18.85
C LEU A 49 0.58 -12.66 18.21
N GLN A 50 1.55 -13.53 18.46
CA GLN A 50 2.91 -13.41 17.94
C GLN A 50 3.23 -14.59 17.03
N GLY A 51 3.71 -14.32 15.81
CA GLY A 51 4.15 -15.35 14.90
C GLY A 51 4.55 -14.80 13.56
N GLU A 52 5.71 -15.21 13.07
CA GLU A 52 6.15 -14.92 11.71
C GLU A 52 5.16 -15.57 10.72
N GLY A 53 4.75 -14.83 9.69
CA GLY A 53 3.74 -15.28 8.72
C GLY A 53 2.29 -15.26 9.22
N GLN A 54 2.04 -15.04 10.51
CA GLN A 54 0.70 -14.90 11.08
C GLN A 54 0.27 -13.46 11.33
N VAL A 55 1.19 -12.52 11.14
CA VAL A 55 0.96 -11.08 11.32
C VAL A 55 1.36 -10.37 10.05
N GLN A 56 0.47 -9.53 9.55
CA GLN A 56 0.66 -8.71 8.36
C GLN A 56 0.62 -7.23 8.72
N VAL A 57 1.30 -6.40 7.94
CA VAL A 57 1.22 -4.95 8.11
C VAL A 57 0.02 -4.41 7.35
N HIS A 58 -0.93 -3.86 8.10
CA HIS A 58 -2.11 -3.18 7.59
C HIS A 58 -1.83 -1.70 7.35
N HIS A 59 -2.27 -1.16 6.21
CA HIS A 59 -2.33 0.27 5.95
C HIS A 59 -3.67 0.83 6.38
N ILE A 60 -3.68 1.78 7.32
CA ILE A 60 -4.91 2.45 7.77
C ILE A 60 -5.58 3.17 6.60
N ILE A 61 -4.82 3.99 5.87
CA ILE A 61 -5.21 4.46 4.53
C ILE A 61 -4.52 3.53 3.52
N PRO A 62 -5.27 2.76 2.73
CA PRO A 62 -4.69 1.85 1.75
C PRO A 62 -3.68 2.56 0.83
N PHE A 63 -2.55 1.90 0.54
CA PHE A 63 -1.46 2.51 -0.22
C PHE A 63 -1.91 3.00 -1.60
N GLN A 64 -2.85 2.30 -2.23
CA GLN A 64 -3.42 2.71 -3.51
C GLN A 64 -4.05 4.11 -3.43
N TYR A 65 -4.73 4.41 -2.33
CA TYR A 65 -5.30 5.74 -2.12
C TYR A 65 -4.20 6.78 -1.85
N CYS A 66 -3.20 6.41 -1.03
CA CYS A 66 -2.07 7.28 -0.78
C CYS A 66 -1.39 7.71 -2.09
N VAL A 67 -1.06 6.77 -2.96
CA VAL A 67 -0.42 7.06 -4.27
C VAL A 67 -1.36 7.85 -5.19
N THR A 68 -2.62 7.42 -5.31
CA THR A 68 -3.60 8.06 -6.23
C THR A 68 -3.89 9.51 -5.86
N TYR A 69 -3.90 9.84 -4.57
CA TYR A 69 -4.21 11.19 -4.09
C TYR A 69 -2.97 12.02 -3.71
N GLY A 70 -1.79 11.63 -4.24
CA GLY A 70 -0.58 12.43 -4.15
C GLY A 70 0.11 12.42 -2.79
N ARG A 71 -0.09 11.35 -2.00
CA ARG A 71 0.53 11.12 -0.69
C ARG A 71 1.29 9.79 -0.63
N PRO A 72 2.23 9.52 -1.61
CA PRO A 72 2.91 8.23 -1.71
C PRO A 72 3.77 7.90 -0.48
N GLU A 73 4.24 8.91 0.26
CA GLU A 73 5.00 8.72 1.49
C GLU A 73 4.20 8.01 2.59
N LEU A 74 2.86 8.07 2.56
CA LEU A 74 2.02 7.39 3.53
C LEU A 74 2.05 5.86 3.39
N GLU A 75 2.52 5.32 2.26
CA GLU A 75 2.82 3.88 2.14
C GLU A 75 3.83 3.42 3.20
N PHE A 76 4.75 4.31 3.58
CA PHE A 76 5.86 4.01 4.48
C PHE A 76 5.75 4.65 5.86
N ASN A 77 4.76 5.52 6.06
CA ASN A 77 4.62 6.27 7.31
C ASN A 77 4.23 5.33 8.47
N PRO A 78 5.04 5.25 9.56
CA PRO A 78 4.74 4.37 10.69
C PRO A 78 3.38 4.65 11.35
N GLN A 79 2.87 5.88 11.25
CA GLN A 79 1.54 6.21 11.76
C GLN A 79 0.40 5.64 10.92
N ASN A 80 0.69 5.27 9.66
CA ASN A 80 -0.26 4.63 8.74
C ASN A 80 -0.16 3.10 8.74
N LEU A 81 0.76 2.52 9.52
CA LEU A 81 1.06 1.09 9.51
C LEU A 81 0.71 0.46 10.86
N ILE A 82 -0.05 -0.63 10.85
CA ILE A 82 -0.43 -1.40 12.03
C ILE A 82 -0.26 -2.89 11.76
N PRO A 83 0.52 -3.63 12.56
CA PRO A 83 0.58 -5.09 12.45
C PRO A 83 -0.70 -5.74 12.98
N LEU A 84 -1.35 -6.55 12.17
CA LEU A 84 -2.57 -7.28 12.53
C LEU A 84 -2.45 -8.76 12.12
N CYS A 85 -3.03 -9.67 12.90
CA CYS A 85 -3.00 -11.08 12.57
C CYS A 85 -3.94 -11.42 11.41
N GLU A 86 -3.51 -12.38 10.59
CA GLU A 86 -4.23 -12.85 9.41
C GLU A 86 -4.00 -14.35 9.20
N GLY A 87 -5.02 -15.03 8.68
CA GLY A 87 -4.94 -16.41 8.24
C GLY A 87 -5.38 -17.46 9.25
N PRO A 88 -5.26 -18.73 8.87
CA PRO A 88 -5.75 -19.84 9.66
C PRO A 88 -5.14 -19.92 11.07
N GLY A 89 -5.98 -20.16 12.08
CA GLY A 89 -5.54 -20.28 13.47
C GLY A 89 -5.35 -18.96 14.20
N THR A 90 -5.60 -17.83 13.53
CA THR A 90 -5.58 -16.49 14.12
C THR A 90 -6.99 -15.94 14.35
N ASN A 91 -7.11 -14.78 15.01
CA ASN A 91 -8.37 -14.05 15.13
C ASN A 91 -8.76 -13.29 13.84
N ASP A 92 -7.86 -13.26 12.85
CA ASP A 92 -8.02 -12.61 11.54
C ASP A 92 -8.38 -11.11 11.64
N HIS A 93 -7.70 -10.40 12.56
CA HIS A 93 -7.95 -8.98 12.83
C HIS A 93 -7.60 -8.08 11.64
N HIS A 94 -6.69 -8.51 10.76
CA HIS A 94 -6.38 -7.76 9.54
C HIS A 94 -7.64 -7.59 8.68
N VAL A 95 -8.38 -8.66 8.46
CA VAL A 95 -9.63 -8.60 7.70
C VAL A 95 -10.76 -8.01 8.54
N ALA A 96 -10.94 -8.49 9.79
CA ALA A 96 -12.07 -8.08 10.62
C ALA A 96 -12.00 -6.62 11.05
N ILE A 97 -10.89 -6.21 11.67
CA ILE A 97 -10.72 -4.84 12.20
C ILE A 97 -10.15 -3.93 11.12
N GLY A 98 -9.10 -4.35 10.43
CA GLY A 98 -8.44 -3.54 9.41
C GLY A 98 -9.36 -3.16 8.25
N HIS A 99 -10.09 -4.13 7.73
CA HIS A 99 -10.89 -4.00 6.52
C HIS A 99 -12.42 -4.16 6.72
N LEU A 100 -12.91 -4.18 7.95
CA LEU A 100 -14.34 -4.41 8.23
C LEU A 100 -14.91 -5.64 7.50
N GLY A 101 -14.13 -6.73 7.42
CA GLY A 101 -14.51 -8.00 6.82
C GLY A 101 -14.30 -8.13 5.31
N ASP A 102 -13.87 -7.07 4.62
CA ASP A 102 -13.64 -7.08 3.17
C ASP A 102 -12.51 -6.11 2.81
N PHE A 103 -11.49 -6.57 2.08
CA PHE A 103 -10.33 -5.77 1.65
C PHE A 103 -10.67 -4.51 0.83
N GLN A 104 -11.91 -4.37 0.41
CA GLN A 104 -12.39 -3.17 -0.26
C GLN A 104 -12.83 -2.06 0.69
N HIS A 105 -12.97 -2.35 1.99
CA HIS A 105 -13.37 -1.36 2.99
C HIS A 105 -12.17 -0.66 3.61
N LEU A 106 -12.39 0.61 3.96
CA LEU A 106 -11.50 1.44 4.75
C LEU A 106 -12.10 1.58 6.15
N ASN A 107 -11.41 1.08 7.17
CA ASN A 107 -11.78 1.34 8.56
C ASN A 107 -11.04 2.57 9.07
N GLN A 108 -11.74 3.69 9.20
CA GLN A 108 -11.18 4.94 9.74
C GLN A 108 -10.91 4.86 11.25
N ASP A 109 -11.58 3.96 11.96
CA ASP A 109 -11.51 3.81 13.42
C ASP A 109 -10.57 2.68 13.86
N VAL A 110 -9.76 2.13 12.96
CA VAL A 110 -8.92 0.98 13.26
C VAL A 110 -8.06 1.16 14.52
N LYS A 111 -7.52 2.37 14.76
CA LYS A 111 -6.71 2.68 15.96
C LYS A 111 -7.51 2.57 17.25
N THR A 112 -8.79 2.89 17.22
CA THR A 112 -9.69 2.74 18.36
C THR A 112 -10.10 1.29 18.54
N ASP A 113 -10.39 0.60 17.45
CA ASP A 113 -10.89 -0.77 17.45
C ASP A 113 -9.86 -1.78 17.95
N ILE A 114 -8.57 -1.61 17.64
CA ILE A 114 -7.50 -2.48 18.13
C ILE A 114 -7.30 -2.42 19.66
N SER A 115 -7.80 -1.39 20.31
CA SER A 115 -7.79 -1.24 21.77
C SER A 115 -9.17 -1.36 22.39
N GLY A 116 -10.20 -1.44 21.56
CA GLY A 116 -11.60 -1.47 21.94
C GLY A 116 -12.12 -2.89 22.24
N PRO A 117 -13.45 -3.05 22.26
CA PRO A 117 -14.10 -4.31 22.63
C PRO A 117 -13.86 -5.46 21.62
N TRP A 118 -13.36 -5.17 20.42
CA TRP A 118 -13.11 -6.16 19.38
C TRP A 118 -11.74 -6.84 19.47
N LYS A 119 -10.80 -6.27 20.25
CA LYS A 119 -9.38 -6.65 20.27
C LYS A 119 -9.08 -8.11 20.54
N ASP A 120 -9.92 -8.79 21.34
CA ASP A 120 -9.73 -10.19 21.73
C ASP A 120 -10.74 -11.14 21.06
N LEU A 121 -11.58 -10.61 20.16
CA LEU A 121 -12.63 -11.39 19.50
C LEU A 121 -12.12 -11.96 18.18
N THR A 122 -12.62 -13.13 17.80
CA THR A 122 -12.36 -13.69 16.47
C THR A 122 -13.17 -12.95 15.40
N ARG A 123 -12.73 -13.01 14.15
CA ARG A 123 -13.44 -12.48 13.00
C ARG A 123 -14.91 -12.90 12.98
N ALA A 124 -15.18 -14.19 13.18
CA ALA A 124 -16.54 -14.72 13.16
C ALA A 124 -17.45 -14.08 14.21
N VAL A 125 -16.91 -13.69 15.37
CA VAL A 125 -17.67 -12.98 16.41
C VAL A 125 -17.85 -11.51 16.01
N ILE A 126 -16.77 -10.83 15.60
CA ILE A 126 -16.80 -9.42 15.23
C ILE A 126 -17.82 -9.14 14.11
N GLU A 127 -17.81 -9.96 13.06
CA GLU A 127 -18.69 -9.78 11.88
C GLU A 127 -20.19 -9.92 12.19
N ASN A 128 -20.55 -10.48 13.34
CA ASN A 128 -21.94 -10.60 13.80
C ASN A 128 -22.35 -9.49 14.80
N LEU A 129 -21.46 -8.57 15.15
CA LEU A 129 -21.79 -7.47 16.05
C LEU A 129 -22.62 -6.39 15.33
N PRO A 130 -23.66 -5.83 16.00
CA PRO A 130 -24.51 -4.78 15.40
C PRO A 130 -23.70 -3.56 14.93
N ASP A 131 -22.71 -3.14 15.71
CA ASP A 131 -21.84 -2.01 15.38
C ASP A 131 -20.98 -2.29 14.13
N PHE A 132 -20.41 -3.47 14.01
CA PHE A 132 -19.70 -3.90 12.82
C PHE A 132 -20.59 -3.88 11.57
N ILE A 133 -21.80 -4.45 11.68
CA ILE A 133 -22.76 -4.48 10.56
C ILE A 133 -23.17 -3.06 10.16
N ALA A 134 -23.34 -2.15 11.12
CA ALA A 134 -23.66 -0.75 10.84
C ALA A 134 -22.51 -0.04 10.11
N ARG A 135 -21.28 -0.23 10.53
CA ARG A 135 -20.08 0.40 9.92
C ARG A 135 -19.75 -0.15 8.54
N ARG A 136 -20.02 -1.43 8.30
CA ARG A 136 -19.81 -2.07 6.99
C ARG A 136 -20.68 -1.48 5.87
N LYS A 137 -21.70 -0.69 6.21
CA LYS A 137 -22.55 0.03 5.23
C LYS A 137 -21.86 1.28 4.66
N TRP A 138 -20.71 1.69 5.21
CA TRP A 138 -19.96 2.81 4.66
C TRP A 138 -19.40 2.45 3.28
N PRO A 139 -19.30 3.44 2.37
CA PRO A 139 -18.77 3.17 1.04
C PRO A 139 -17.38 2.56 1.13
N ALA A 140 -17.20 1.45 0.45
CA ALA A 140 -15.94 0.69 0.46
C ALA A 140 -14.78 1.45 -0.20
N LYS A 141 -15.11 2.35 -1.15
CA LYS A 141 -14.13 3.13 -1.92
C LYS A 141 -14.64 4.54 -2.15
N PRO A 142 -13.75 5.54 -2.24
CA PRO A 142 -14.12 6.88 -2.70
C PRO A 142 -14.63 6.79 -4.14
N VAL A 143 -15.93 6.93 -4.32
CA VAL A 143 -16.57 6.80 -5.64
C VAL A 143 -16.91 8.15 -6.29
N SER A 144 -17.00 9.20 -5.48
CA SER A 144 -17.29 10.58 -5.92
C SER A 144 -16.10 11.50 -5.71
N LEU A 145 -16.13 12.67 -6.34
CA LEU A 145 -15.13 13.73 -6.12
C LEU A 145 -15.18 14.23 -4.66
N ASP A 146 -16.37 14.29 -4.07
CA ASP A 146 -16.53 14.73 -2.69
C ASP A 146 -15.92 13.72 -1.72
N ASP A 147 -16.08 12.41 -1.95
CA ASP A 147 -15.43 11.37 -1.18
C ASP A 147 -13.90 11.45 -1.29
N GLN A 148 -13.38 11.75 -2.49
CA GLN A 148 -11.95 11.94 -2.74
C GLN A 148 -11.40 13.14 -1.98
N ASN A 149 -12.12 14.27 -2.00
CA ASN A 149 -11.76 15.47 -1.25
C ASN A 149 -11.80 15.21 0.26
N ALA A 150 -12.82 14.50 0.74
CA ALA A 150 -12.94 14.10 2.14
C ALA A 150 -11.77 13.22 2.58
N LEU A 151 -11.36 12.24 1.76
CA LEU A 151 -10.22 11.38 2.05
C LEU A 151 -8.89 12.15 2.05
N THR A 152 -8.71 13.07 1.10
CA THR A 152 -7.52 13.95 1.07
C THR A 152 -7.46 14.85 2.32
N ALA A 153 -8.59 15.42 2.72
CA ALA A 153 -8.69 16.20 3.95
C ALA A 153 -8.37 15.36 5.18
N LEU A 154 -8.87 14.13 5.25
CA LEU A 154 -8.61 13.17 6.32
C LEU A 154 -7.11 12.82 6.41
N MET A 155 -6.46 12.55 5.28
CA MET A 155 -5.01 12.32 5.23
C MET A 155 -4.22 13.51 5.76
N ASN A 156 -4.58 14.73 5.37
CA ASN A 156 -3.94 15.95 5.85
C ASN A 156 -4.19 16.19 7.33
N GLN A 157 -5.39 15.89 7.81
CA GLN A 157 -5.73 16.00 9.24
C GLN A 157 -4.94 15.02 10.10
N TRP A 158 -4.76 13.77 9.65
CA TRP A 158 -4.13 12.70 10.45
C TRP A 158 -2.61 12.74 10.40
N TYR A 159 -2.04 13.09 9.24
CA TYR A 159 -0.61 12.96 8.97
C TYR A 159 0.08 14.31 8.72
N GLY A 160 -0.68 15.40 8.78
CA GLY A 160 -0.16 16.72 8.43
C GLY A 160 0.04 16.93 6.93
N PRO A 161 0.65 18.06 6.53
CA PRO A 161 0.97 18.34 5.13
C PRO A 161 2.01 17.32 4.61
N MET A 162 2.07 17.18 3.27
CA MET A 162 3.10 16.37 2.63
C MET A 162 4.50 16.88 3.02
N PRO A 163 5.40 16.02 3.49
CA PRO A 163 6.78 16.38 3.78
C PRO A 163 7.52 16.85 2.52
N GLN A 164 8.56 17.65 2.70
CA GLN A 164 9.39 18.13 1.59
C GLN A 164 10.57 17.21 1.28
N GLU A 165 10.87 16.31 2.21
CA GLU A 165 11.95 15.33 2.12
C GLU A 165 11.62 14.28 1.04
N SER A 166 12.66 13.66 0.48
CA SER A 166 12.48 12.52 -0.41
C SER A 166 11.93 11.31 0.34
N ILE A 167 11.24 10.42 -0.37
CA ILE A 167 10.72 9.16 0.23
C ILE A 167 11.87 8.35 0.84
N ASP A 168 13.02 8.29 0.19
CA ASP A 168 14.20 7.57 0.70
C ASP A 168 14.70 8.15 2.02
N ASP A 169 14.70 9.47 2.17
CA ASP A 169 15.14 10.12 3.40
C ASP A 169 14.11 9.92 4.52
N LEU A 170 12.83 9.98 4.20
CA LEU A 170 11.75 9.66 5.14
C LEU A 170 11.83 8.21 5.62
N ILE A 171 12.08 7.24 4.73
CA ILE A 171 12.25 5.83 5.11
C ILE A 171 13.45 5.67 6.04
N LYS A 172 14.60 6.27 5.75
CA LYS A 172 15.77 6.23 6.64
C LYS A 172 15.48 6.81 8.01
N GLN A 173 14.69 7.89 8.06
CA GLN A 173 14.30 8.53 9.31
C GLN A 173 13.31 7.67 10.11
N TRP A 174 12.29 7.14 9.46
CA TRP A 174 11.22 6.40 10.12
C TRP A 174 11.59 4.95 10.43
N TRP A 175 12.44 4.36 9.58
CA TRP A 175 12.82 2.95 9.63
C TRP A 175 14.35 2.78 9.57
N PRO A 176 15.09 3.25 10.58
CA PRO A 176 16.56 3.23 10.55
C PRO A 176 17.16 1.82 10.42
N ASN A 177 16.38 0.79 10.74
CA ASN A 177 16.78 -0.61 10.61
C ASN A 177 16.35 -1.25 9.27
N ALA A 178 15.57 -0.56 8.42
CA ALA A 178 15.28 -1.05 7.08
C ALA A 178 16.58 -1.12 6.27
N LYS A 179 16.88 -2.28 5.72
CA LYS A 179 18.05 -2.45 4.87
C LYS A 179 17.83 -1.64 3.58
N ALA A 180 18.81 -0.86 3.18
CA ALA A 180 18.76 -0.20 1.89
C ALA A 180 18.63 -1.27 0.80
N VAL A 181 17.56 -1.19 0.01
CA VAL A 181 17.43 -2.02 -1.18
C VAL A 181 18.61 -1.70 -2.07
N ALA A 182 19.48 -2.69 -2.31
CA ALA A 182 20.58 -2.54 -3.25
C ALA A 182 19.96 -2.13 -4.61
N GLN A 183 20.24 -0.91 -5.04
CA GLN A 183 19.85 -0.48 -6.38
C GLN A 183 20.41 -1.50 -7.37
N PRO A 184 19.61 -2.03 -8.31
CA PRO A 184 20.18 -2.87 -9.36
C PRO A 184 21.31 -2.08 -10.00
N SER A 185 22.53 -2.59 -9.85
CA SER A 185 23.71 -1.98 -10.47
C SER A 185 23.43 -1.85 -11.96
N ASP A 186 23.47 -0.62 -12.49
CA ASP A 186 23.42 -0.34 -13.92
C ASP A 186 24.59 -1.04 -14.61
N THR A 187 24.45 -2.32 -14.88
CA THR A 187 25.35 -3.06 -15.76
C THR A 187 24.93 -2.83 -17.23
N SER A 188 24.84 -1.58 -17.63
CA SER A 188 24.80 -1.18 -19.04
C SER A 188 26.19 -0.73 -19.49
N GLY A 189 27.07 -1.68 -19.62
CA GLY A 189 28.45 -1.47 -20.06
C GLY A 189 29.04 -2.70 -20.71
N THR A 190 28.31 -3.38 -21.59
CA THR A 190 28.94 -4.39 -22.47
C THR A 190 29.14 -3.78 -23.84
N SER A 191 30.34 -3.24 -24.02
CA SER A 191 30.95 -2.92 -25.28
C SER A 191 30.80 -4.10 -26.23
N LEU A 192 30.09 -3.89 -27.34
CA LEU A 192 30.12 -4.75 -28.50
C LEU A 192 31.50 -4.64 -29.15
N ALA A 193 32.43 -5.52 -28.78
CA ALA A 193 33.65 -5.71 -29.51
C ALA A 193 33.31 -6.48 -30.80
N ASP A 194 33.53 -5.79 -31.89
CA ASP A 194 33.55 -6.21 -33.27
C ASP A 194 34.55 -7.40 -33.44
N SER A 195 34.06 -8.57 -33.78
CA SER A 195 34.90 -9.69 -34.24
C SER A 195 34.39 -10.21 -35.58
N SER A 196 34.85 -9.49 -36.61
CA SER A 196 34.94 -10.01 -37.96
C SER A 196 35.87 -11.22 -37.98
N THR A 197 35.36 -12.44 -38.20
CA THR A 197 36.17 -13.58 -38.56
C THR A 197 35.58 -14.29 -39.78
N SER A 198 36.36 -14.21 -40.83
CA SER A 198 36.24 -14.80 -42.16
C SER A 198 36.01 -16.31 -42.12
N ALA A 199 35.13 -16.78 -43.01
CA ALA A 199 34.89 -18.17 -43.30
C ALA A 199 36.05 -18.79 -44.14
N PRO A 200 36.41 -20.05 -43.93
CA PRO A 200 37.12 -20.83 -44.91
C PRO A 200 36.16 -21.73 -45.73
N THR A 201 36.24 -21.56 -47.04
CA THR A 201 35.76 -22.49 -48.03
C THR A 201 36.53 -23.82 -47.97
N SER A 202 35.85 -24.96 -47.95
CA SER A 202 36.43 -26.24 -48.35
C SER A 202 35.44 -27.02 -49.22
N ASN A 203 35.78 -27.08 -50.47
CA ASN A 203 35.40 -28.13 -51.43
C ASN A 203 35.88 -29.52 -50.99
N THR A 204 35.04 -30.51 -51.07
CA THR A 204 35.47 -31.85 -51.50
C THR A 204 34.30 -32.61 -52.14
N SER A 205 34.50 -32.94 -53.37
CA SER A 205 33.85 -33.93 -54.26
C SER A 205 34.13 -35.32 -53.75
N GLY A 206 33.26 -36.30 -54.09
CA GLY A 206 33.66 -37.65 -54.21
C GLY A 206 32.64 -38.75 -53.90
N SER A 207 32.09 -39.32 -54.93
CA SER A 207 31.58 -40.66 -55.10
C SER A 207 30.23 -41.04 -54.54
#